data_240b287ac42836b3bd30ba4c5bb32580
#
_entry.id   240b287ac42836b3bd30ba4c5bb32580
#
_cell.length_a   1.000
_cell.length_b   1.000
_cell.length_c   1.000
_cell.angle_alpha   90.00
_cell.angle_beta   90.00
_cell.angle_gamma   90.00
#
_symmetry.space_group_name_H-M   'P 1'
#
loop_
_entity.id
_entity.type
_entity.pdbx_description
1 polymer ?
#
loop_
_entity_poly.entity_id
_entity_poly.type
_entity_poly.pdbx_seq_one_letter_code
_entity_poly.pdbx_strand_id
1 'polypeptide(L)'
;TAVPYSVTLLELLTPGKNFLWTMFAIIAVVCTIGYLATRRLGLHVSRLKDFAARAERGERIYDTTPFPHDELGDISSNIVRLYAKLQQAISDRDKEHAAALREEKNKIEIKRRLTGNINHELKTPLASMSVCLESIITHEDMPAAKRREFVERCFINCERLRKLLDDVSLITRLDEGGDVITKEVINIADVVRDVCDDLSAMAAERGFEIVNRLDTPLPVKGNREIISSIFTNLITNALSYSGGTMVEIISGDVSPQRVTVIFRDNGAGVGEEHIGHIFERFYRVDKGRSRRQGGTGLGLSIVRNGIALHHGSITAENLRSGGLQFTMTFSRN
;
A
#
# COMPACT_ATOMS: atom_id res chain seq x y z
N THR A 1 -81.06 19.55 86.85
CA THR A 1 -80.08 18.51 86.55
C THR A 1 -78.96 19.10 85.71
N ALA A 2 -77.90 19.47 86.38
CA ALA A 2 -76.68 20.00 85.78
C ALA A 2 -75.79 18.82 85.35
N VAL A 3 -75.41 18.77 84.09
CA VAL A 3 -74.41 17.83 83.61
C VAL A 3 -73.03 18.51 83.83
N PRO A 4 -72.11 17.90 84.53
CA PRO A 4 -70.79 18.54 84.69
C PRO A 4 -69.99 18.38 83.36
N TYR A 5 -69.82 19.46 82.71
CA TYR A 5 -68.75 19.59 81.70
C TYR A 5 -67.41 19.80 82.38
N SER A 6 -66.76 18.73 82.68
CA SER A 6 -65.33 18.72 83.08
C SER A 6 -64.63 17.53 82.41
N VAL A 7 -64.75 17.45 81.15
CA VAL A 7 -63.71 16.76 80.44
C VAL A 7 -62.57 17.75 80.33
N THR A 8 -61.62 17.60 81.21
CA THR A 8 -60.48 18.48 81.30
C THR A 8 -59.69 18.46 80.05
N LEU A 9 -59.43 19.62 79.52
CA LEU A 9 -58.55 19.85 78.37
C LEU A 9 -57.25 19.06 78.43
N LEU A 10 -56.90 18.60 79.60
CA LEU A 10 -55.73 17.74 79.86
C LEU A 10 -55.88 16.31 79.40
N GLU A 11 -57.10 15.72 79.36
CA GLU A 11 -57.33 14.37 78.79
C GLU A 11 -57.36 14.36 77.27
N LEU A 12 -57.66 15.46 76.61
CA LEU A 12 -57.53 15.62 75.22
C LEU A 12 -56.10 15.85 74.69
N LEU A 13 -55.23 16.27 75.64
CA LEU A 13 -53.81 16.57 75.37
C LEU A 13 -52.85 15.41 75.81
N THR A 14 -53.36 14.38 76.53
CA THR A 14 -52.55 13.19 76.80
C THR A 14 -52.62 12.23 75.61
N PRO A 15 -51.60 12.12 74.77
CA PRO A 15 -51.60 11.16 73.72
C PRO A 15 -51.71 9.77 74.34
N GLY A 16 -52.77 9.01 74.00
CA GLY A 16 -52.94 7.66 74.44
C GLY A 16 -51.66 6.85 74.18
N LYS A 17 -51.33 5.86 75.04
CA LYS A 17 -50.13 5.01 74.87
C LYS A 17 -49.96 4.52 73.39
N ASN A 18 -51.05 4.24 72.74
CA ASN A 18 -51.05 3.78 71.33
C ASN A 18 -50.62 4.89 70.35
N PHE A 19 -50.88 6.15 70.62
CA PHE A 19 -50.47 7.27 69.81
C PHE A 19 -48.94 7.46 69.83
N LEU A 20 -48.31 7.36 71.00
CA LEU A 20 -46.86 7.40 71.15
C LEU A 20 -46.17 6.26 70.43
N TRP A 21 -46.72 5.04 70.51
CA TRP A 21 -46.19 3.88 69.77
C TRP A 21 -46.34 4.02 68.26
N THR A 22 -47.44 4.52 67.75
CA THR A 22 -47.64 4.76 66.31
C THR A 22 -46.70 5.85 65.81
N MET A 23 -46.50 6.93 66.58
CA MET A 23 -45.53 7.99 66.23
C MET A 23 -44.10 7.47 66.18
N PHE A 24 -43.73 6.63 67.18
CA PHE A 24 -42.40 6.02 67.20
C PHE A 24 -42.21 5.05 66.02
N ALA A 25 -43.21 4.29 65.64
CA ALA A 25 -43.17 3.39 64.49
C ALA A 25 -43.02 4.17 63.16
N ILE A 26 -43.75 5.28 63.01
CA ILE A 26 -43.64 6.15 61.82
C ILE A 26 -42.23 6.75 61.71
N ILE A 27 -41.68 7.29 62.81
CA ILE A 27 -40.32 7.85 62.87
C ILE A 27 -39.29 6.77 62.52
N ALA A 28 -39.42 5.55 63.09
CA ALA A 28 -38.51 4.44 62.79
C ALA A 28 -38.55 4.05 61.29
N VAL A 29 -39.74 3.99 60.70
CA VAL A 29 -39.90 3.71 59.27
C VAL A 29 -39.26 4.84 58.40
N VAL A 30 -39.52 6.10 58.74
CA VAL A 30 -38.96 7.25 58.00
C VAL A 30 -37.42 7.24 58.16
N CYS A 31 -36.87 7.02 59.33
CA CYS A 31 -35.42 6.91 59.58
C CYS A 31 -34.80 5.74 58.83
N THR A 32 -35.47 4.59 58.79
CA THR A 32 -35.01 3.41 58.06
C THR A 32 -34.99 3.65 56.56
N ILE A 33 -36.07 4.26 56.01
CA ILE A 33 -36.13 4.65 54.57
C ILE A 33 -35.04 5.66 54.26
N GLY A 34 -34.86 6.72 55.09
CA GLY A 34 -33.81 7.70 54.94
C GLY A 34 -32.40 7.11 54.98
N TYR A 35 -32.15 6.19 55.92
CA TYR A 35 -30.88 5.45 56.00
C TYR A 35 -30.62 4.59 54.75
N LEU A 36 -31.61 3.82 54.28
CA LEU A 36 -31.46 2.99 53.09
C LEU A 36 -31.24 3.84 51.83
N ALA A 37 -31.95 4.96 51.69
CA ALA A 37 -31.77 5.90 50.58
C ALA A 37 -30.37 6.50 50.57
N THR A 38 -29.89 7.01 51.74
CA THR A 38 -28.55 7.59 51.89
C THR A 38 -27.44 6.55 51.64
N ARG A 39 -27.63 5.34 52.12
CA ARG A 39 -26.68 4.24 51.88
C ARG A 39 -26.58 3.86 50.39
N ARG A 40 -27.73 3.79 49.68
CA ARG A 40 -27.76 3.55 48.22
C ARG A 40 -27.01 4.67 47.49
N LEU A 41 -27.32 5.92 47.78
CA LEU A 41 -26.68 7.07 47.16
C LEU A 41 -25.15 7.07 47.35
N GLY A 42 -24.69 6.78 48.59
CA GLY A 42 -23.27 6.68 48.94
C GLY A 42 -22.54 5.60 48.13
N LEU A 43 -23.17 4.46 47.88
CA LEU A 43 -22.56 3.39 47.09
C LEU A 43 -22.42 3.78 45.62
N HIS A 44 -23.39 4.50 45.02
CA HIS A 44 -23.34 4.97 43.65
C HIS A 44 -22.22 6.00 43.44
N VAL A 45 -22.16 6.99 44.36
CA VAL A 45 -21.11 8.04 44.29
C VAL A 45 -19.71 7.44 44.49
N SER A 46 -19.56 6.47 45.41
CA SER A 46 -18.26 5.80 45.58
C SER A 46 -17.83 5.04 44.36
N ARG A 47 -18.74 4.26 43.69
CA ARG A 47 -18.42 3.54 42.46
C ARG A 47 -18.03 4.47 41.31
N LEU A 48 -18.79 5.58 41.15
CA LEU A 48 -18.47 6.58 40.12
C LEU A 48 -17.13 7.28 40.38
N LYS A 49 -16.81 7.55 41.67
CA LYS A 49 -15.52 8.09 42.07
C LYS A 49 -14.37 7.12 41.76
N ASP A 50 -14.54 5.84 42.04
CA ASP A 50 -13.53 4.80 41.73
C ASP A 50 -13.35 4.64 40.23
N PHE A 51 -14.45 4.68 39.46
CA PHE A 51 -14.40 4.69 38.03
C PHE A 51 -13.63 5.92 37.47
N ALA A 52 -13.96 7.13 37.97
CA ALA A 52 -13.29 8.36 37.54
C ALA A 52 -11.79 8.32 37.86
N ALA A 53 -11.40 7.85 39.02
CA ALA A 53 -9.99 7.72 39.44
C ALA A 53 -9.22 6.71 38.56
N ARG A 54 -9.85 5.62 38.14
CA ARG A 54 -9.25 4.66 37.19
C ARG A 54 -9.17 5.24 35.79
N ALA A 55 -10.21 5.96 35.34
CA ALA A 55 -10.25 6.65 34.07
C ALA A 55 -9.15 7.74 33.97
N GLU A 56 -8.92 8.50 35.05
CA GLU A 56 -7.84 9.51 35.16
C GLU A 56 -6.45 8.88 35.00
N ARG A 57 -6.25 7.67 35.51
CA ARG A 57 -4.99 6.91 35.36
C ARG A 57 -4.83 6.29 33.94
N GLY A 58 -5.81 6.47 33.06
CA GLY A 58 -5.77 5.90 31.72
C GLY A 58 -5.98 4.39 31.67
N GLU A 59 -6.51 3.79 32.76
CA GLU A 59 -6.78 2.36 32.78
C GLU A 59 -7.88 2.00 31.77
N ARG A 60 -7.68 0.89 31.03
CA ARG A 60 -8.73 0.34 30.15
C ARG A 60 -9.76 -0.36 31.03
N ILE A 61 -10.95 0.23 31.12
CA ILE A 61 -12.04 -0.28 31.98
C ILE A 61 -12.97 -1.10 31.10
N TYR A 62 -12.85 -2.42 31.15
CA TYR A 62 -13.70 -3.36 30.40
C TYR A 62 -14.84 -3.92 31.24
N ASP A 63 -14.70 -3.91 32.60
CA ASP A 63 -15.62 -4.51 33.53
C ASP A 63 -16.25 -3.43 34.43
N THR A 64 -17.48 -3.12 34.11
CA THR A 64 -18.33 -2.28 34.94
C THR A 64 -19.44 -3.14 35.49
N THR A 65 -19.44 -3.38 36.83
CA THR A 65 -20.62 -3.93 37.48
C THR A 65 -21.83 -3.04 37.14
N PRO A 66 -22.95 -3.63 36.73
CA PRO A 66 -24.11 -2.85 36.30
C PRO A 66 -24.56 -1.92 37.44
N PHE A 67 -24.80 -0.66 37.08
CA PHE A 67 -25.38 0.29 38.02
C PHE A 67 -26.87 -0.08 38.23
N PRO A 68 -27.44 0.18 39.43
CA PRO A 68 -28.86 -0.01 39.66
C PRO A 68 -29.69 0.79 38.65
N HIS A 69 -30.92 0.30 38.36
CA HIS A 69 -31.88 0.95 37.45
C HIS A 69 -32.63 2.08 38.18
N ASP A 70 -31.93 3.20 38.41
CA ASP A 70 -32.49 4.47 38.85
C ASP A 70 -31.86 5.61 38.04
N GLU A 71 -32.35 6.85 38.21
CA GLU A 71 -31.90 8.01 37.43
C GLU A 71 -30.41 8.25 37.52
N LEU A 72 -29.81 7.99 38.72
CA LEU A 72 -28.39 8.13 38.96
C LEU A 72 -27.58 7.00 38.30
N GLY A 73 -28.12 5.80 38.29
CA GLY A 73 -27.57 4.64 37.61
C GLY A 73 -27.52 4.81 36.09
N ASP A 74 -28.58 5.41 35.53
CA ASP A 74 -28.65 5.73 34.09
C ASP A 74 -27.60 6.78 33.68
N ILE A 75 -27.42 7.84 34.49
CA ILE A 75 -26.36 8.83 34.27
C ILE A 75 -24.98 8.18 34.34
N SER A 76 -24.74 7.35 35.37
CA SER A 76 -23.47 6.66 35.57
C SER A 76 -23.17 5.70 34.41
N SER A 77 -24.15 4.96 33.94
CA SER A 77 -24.04 4.06 32.78
C SER A 77 -23.75 4.82 31.49
N ASN A 78 -24.38 6.00 31.30
CA ASN A 78 -24.11 6.86 30.16
C ASN A 78 -22.68 7.41 30.16
N ILE A 79 -22.16 7.81 31.34
CA ILE A 79 -20.77 8.29 31.48
C ILE A 79 -19.78 7.16 31.14
N VAL A 80 -19.99 5.97 31.68
CA VAL A 80 -19.16 4.79 31.39
C VAL A 80 -19.17 4.45 29.90
N ARG A 81 -20.35 4.46 29.28
CA ARG A 81 -20.52 4.20 27.86
C ARG A 81 -19.85 5.26 26.99
N LEU A 82 -19.94 6.53 27.38
CA LEU A 82 -19.24 7.63 26.69
C LEU A 82 -17.73 7.46 26.78
N TYR A 83 -17.22 7.14 27.97
CA TYR A 83 -15.78 6.89 28.17
C TYR A 83 -15.28 5.70 27.35
N ALA A 84 -16.04 4.60 27.29
CA ALA A 84 -15.70 3.44 26.47
C ALA A 84 -15.64 3.80 24.98
N LYS A 85 -16.62 4.58 24.48
CA LYS A 85 -16.59 5.09 23.11
C LYS A 85 -15.39 5.99 22.83
N LEU A 86 -15.04 6.86 23.78
CA LEU A 86 -13.87 7.73 23.67
C LEU A 86 -12.58 6.91 23.62
N GLN A 87 -12.42 5.93 24.50
CA GLN A 87 -11.26 5.03 24.48
C GLN A 87 -11.15 4.26 23.17
N GLN A 88 -12.28 3.78 22.64
CA GLN A 88 -12.29 3.09 21.34
C GLN A 88 -11.86 4.04 20.22
N ALA A 89 -12.41 5.24 20.16
CA ALA A 89 -12.05 6.24 19.15
C ALA A 89 -10.56 6.62 19.22
N ILE A 90 -10.00 6.78 20.41
CA ILE A 90 -8.54 7.01 20.59
C ILE A 90 -7.74 5.80 20.08
N SER A 91 -8.13 4.58 20.46
CA SER A 91 -7.43 3.36 20.01
C SER A 91 -7.47 3.21 18.47
N ASP A 92 -8.60 3.50 17.84
CA ASP A 92 -8.75 3.39 16.38
C ASP A 92 -7.93 4.48 15.67
N ARG A 93 -7.96 5.72 16.16
CA ARG A 93 -7.06 6.78 15.68
C ARG A 93 -5.57 6.41 15.79
N ASP A 94 -5.17 5.84 16.93
CA ASP A 94 -3.77 5.46 17.15
C ASP A 94 -3.34 4.32 16.21
N LYS A 95 -4.26 3.39 15.88
CA LYS A 95 -4.01 2.34 14.87
C LYS A 95 -3.87 2.94 13.47
N GLU A 96 -4.77 3.85 13.07
CA GLU A 96 -4.70 4.53 11.78
C GLU A 96 -3.40 5.35 11.65
N HIS A 97 -3.04 6.10 12.70
CA HIS A 97 -1.80 6.86 12.71
C HIS A 97 -0.55 5.96 12.65
N ALA A 98 -0.55 4.83 13.38
CA ALA A 98 0.53 3.86 13.31
C ALA A 98 0.63 3.20 11.92
N ALA A 99 -0.49 2.93 11.25
CA ALA A 99 -0.51 2.41 9.88
C ALA A 99 0.04 3.44 8.89
N ALA A 100 -0.39 4.70 8.97
CA ALA A 100 0.11 5.80 8.14
C ALA A 100 1.63 6.02 8.31
N LEU A 101 2.13 6.00 9.56
CA LEU A 101 3.57 6.10 9.83
C LEU A 101 4.37 4.92 9.27
N ARG A 102 3.81 3.70 9.30
CA ARG A 102 4.47 2.53 8.68
C ARG A 102 4.54 2.68 7.16
N GLU A 103 3.46 3.13 6.54
CA GLU A 103 3.43 3.37 5.10
C GLU A 103 4.44 4.44 4.69
N GLU A 104 4.52 5.56 5.41
CA GLU A 104 5.50 6.62 5.17
C GLU A 104 6.94 6.11 5.31
N LYS A 105 7.24 5.35 6.38
CA LYS A 105 8.57 4.74 6.55
C LYS A 105 8.92 3.80 5.40
N ASN A 106 7.97 2.98 4.95
CA ASN A 106 8.18 2.10 3.81
C ASN A 106 8.49 2.90 2.53
N LYS A 107 7.75 3.98 2.27
CA LYS A 107 8.01 4.87 1.13
C LYS A 107 9.42 5.48 1.18
N ILE A 108 9.86 5.93 2.36
CA ILE A 108 11.20 6.48 2.57
C ILE A 108 12.27 5.41 2.34
N GLU A 109 12.08 4.20 2.84
CA GLU A 109 13.03 3.10 2.66
C GLU A 109 13.14 2.68 1.19
N ILE A 110 12.02 2.59 0.48
CA ILE A 110 12.01 2.32 -0.97
C ILE A 110 12.77 3.41 -1.74
N LYS A 111 12.53 4.70 -1.44
CA LYS A 111 13.28 5.82 -2.05
C LYS A 111 14.77 5.73 -1.75
N ARG A 112 15.16 5.42 -0.52
CA ARG A 112 16.57 5.28 -0.11
C ARG A 112 17.26 4.13 -0.85
N ARG A 113 16.62 2.97 -0.95
CA ARG A 113 17.14 1.83 -1.71
C ARG A 113 17.26 2.16 -3.20
N LEU A 114 16.28 2.84 -3.77
CA LEU A 114 16.32 3.31 -5.16
C LEU A 114 17.53 4.20 -5.40
N THR A 115 17.74 5.25 -4.59
CA THR A 115 18.89 6.17 -4.70
C THR A 115 20.22 5.43 -4.54
N GLY A 116 20.33 4.52 -3.57
CA GLY A 116 21.55 3.71 -3.36
C GLY A 116 21.90 2.86 -4.56
N ASN A 117 20.90 2.19 -5.14
CA ASN A 117 21.08 1.33 -6.31
C ASN A 117 21.41 2.14 -7.57
N ILE A 118 20.76 3.30 -7.78
CA ILE A 118 21.09 4.23 -8.88
C ILE A 118 22.57 4.65 -8.79
N ASN A 119 23.02 5.11 -7.63
CA ASN A 119 24.40 5.54 -7.43
C ASN A 119 25.39 4.42 -7.75
N HIS A 120 25.08 3.19 -7.35
CA HIS A 120 25.91 2.02 -7.64
C HIS A 120 25.95 1.70 -9.15
N GLU A 121 24.79 1.71 -9.82
CA GLU A 121 24.69 1.42 -11.25
C GLU A 121 25.26 2.56 -12.14
N LEU A 122 25.33 3.80 -11.64
CA LEU A 122 26.03 4.92 -12.30
C LEU A 122 27.55 4.82 -12.13
N LYS A 123 28.03 4.47 -10.94
CA LYS A 123 29.47 4.46 -10.62
C LYS A 123 30.26 3.46 -11.46
N THR A 124 29.70 2.30 -11.74
CA THR A 124 30.38 1.22 -12.47
C THR A 124 30.73 1.61 -13.93
N PRO A 125 29.78 2.02 -14.79
CA PRO A 125 30.09 2.44 -16.16
C PRO A 125 30.98 3.69 -16.18
N LEU A 126 30.77 4.64 -15.27
CA LEU A 126 31.60 5.83 -15.17
C LEU A 126 33.06 5.49 -14.88
N ALA A 127 33.32 4.60 -13.90
CA ALA A 127 34.69 4.14 -13.61
C ALA A 127 35.32 3.41 -14.81
N SER A 128 34.54 2.58 -15.54
CA SER A 128 35.04 1.91 -16.74
C SER A 128 35.40 2.89 -17.85
N MET A 129 34.57 3.92 -18.08
CA MET A 129 34.92 4.98 -19.06
C MET A 129 36.16 5.75 -18.66
N SER A 130 36.27 6.13 -17.37
CA SER A 130 37.46 6.85 -16.87
C SER A 130 38.73 6.07 -17.10
N VAL A 131 38.77 4.77 -16.80
CA VAL A 131 39.93 3.90 -17.05
C VAL A 131 40.27 3.80 -18.53
N CYS A 132 39.28 3.65 -19.41
CA CYS A 132 39.50 3.60 -20.85
C CYS A 132 40.09 4.93 -21.37
N LEU A 133 39.53 6.07 -20.97
CA LEU A 133 39.96 7.40 -21.38
C LEU A 133 41.36 7.71 -20.84
N GLU A 134 41.64 7.41 -19.57
CA GLU A 134 42.97 7.57 -18.95
C GLU A 134 44.00 6.74 -19.70
N SER A 135 43.67 5.48 -20.03
CA SER A 135 44.58 4.64 -20.82
C SER A 135 44.86 5.21 -22.21
N ILE A 136 43.87 5.80 -22.89
CA ILE A 136 44.04 6.46 -24.20
C ILE A 136 44.96 7.68 -24.08
N ILE A 137 44.79 8.47 -23.00
CA ILE A 137 45.55 9.72 -22.78
C ILE A 137 47.00 9.42 -22.40
N THR A 138 47.22 8.39 -21.58
CA THR A 138 48.53 8.09 -20.99
C THR A 138 49.44 7.30 -21.94
N HIS A 139 48.87 6.57 -22.93
CA HIS A 139 49.66 5.75 -23.88
C HIS A 139 49.52 6.29 -25.29
N GLU A 140 50.40 7.24 -25.66
CA GLU A 140 50.40 7.86 -27.00
C GLU A 140 50.65 6.83 -28.11
N ASP A 141 51.48 5.82 -27.85
CA ASP A 141 51.82 4.75 -28.79
C ASP A 141 50.82 3.60 -28.84
N MET A 142 49.61 3.79 -28.26
CA MET A 142 48.57 2.75 -28.28
C MET A 142 48.17 2.37 -29.69
N PRO A 143 48.15 1.08 -30.06
CA PRO A 143 47.69 0.63 -31.37
C PRO A 143 46.29 1.14 -31.69
N ALA A 144 46.06 1.59 -32.94
CA ALA A 144 44.81 2.17 -33.39
C ALA A 144 43.59 1.26 -33.12
N ALA A 145 43.75 -0.05 -33.29
CA ALA A 145 42.71 -1.05 -32.99
C ALA A 145 42.31 -1.05 -31.51
N LYS A 146 43.32 -0.95 -30.59
CA LYS A 146 43.07 -0.90 -29.14
C LYS A 146 42.44 0.41 -28.71
N ARG A 147 42.87 1.52 -29.29
CA ARG A 147 42.27 2.85 -29.08
C ARG A 147 40.80 2.82 -29.48
N ARG A 148 40.50 2.25 -30.63
CA ARG A 148 39.11 2.10 -31.12
C ARG A 148 38.26 1.24 -30.18
N GLU A 149 38.78 0.11 -29.71
CA GLU A 149 38.09 -0.74 -28.72
C GLU A 149 37.73 0.06 -27.45
N PHE A 150 38.63 0.89 -26.94
CA PHE A 150 38.39 1.69 -25.74
C PHE A 150 37.34 2.79 -25.98
N VAL A 151 37.35 3.44 -27.14
CA VAL A 151 36.33 4.42 -27.54
C VAL A 151 34.98 3.76 -27.68
N GLU A 152 34.89 2.58 -28.31
CA GLU A 152 33.65 1.80 -28.43
C GLU A 152 33.09 1.39 -27.04
N ARG A 153 33.97 0.98 -26.11
CA ARG A 153 33.59 0.70 -24.73
C ARG A 153 33.04 1.94 -24.01
N CYS A 154 33.65 3.11 -24.21
CA CYS A 154 33.14 4.37 -23.66
C CYS A 154 31.76 4.69 -24.23
N PHE A 155 31.56 4.54 -25.53
CA PHE A 155 30.30 4.80 -26.20
C PHE A 155 29.18 3.87 -25.66
N ILE A 156 29.44 2.56 -25.55
CA ILE A 156 28.49 1.58 -24.99
C ILE A 156 28.09 1.93 -23.54
N ASN A 157 29.08 2.35 -22.71
CA ASN A 157 28.79 2.75 -21.33
C ASN A 157 28.01 4.07 -21.27
N CYS A 158 28.24 5.01 -22.18
CA CYS A 158 27.48 6.26 -22.29
C CYS A 158 26.01 5.98 -22.63
N GLU A 159 25.74 5.13 -23.63
CA GLU A 159 24.38 4.72 -23.99
C GLU A 159 23.66 3.99 -22.83
N ARG A 160 24.40 3.18 -22.10
CA ARG A 160 23.86 2.51 -20.90
C ARG A 160 23.49 3.52 -19.81
N LEU A 161 24.31 4.54 -19.57
CA LEU A 161 24.01 5.61 -18.61
C LEU A 161 22.79 6.41 -19.04
N ARG A 162 22.67 6.74 -20.33
CA ARG A 162 21.52 7.43 -20.90
C ARG A 162 20.24 6.62 -20.63
N LYS A 163 20.23 5.33 -20.98
CA LYS A 163 19.08 4.44 -20.71
C LYS A 163 18.73 4.36 -19.23
N LEU A 164 19.72 4.28 -18.35
CA LEU A 164 19.48 4.26 -16.89
C LEU A 164 18.82 5.55 -16.41
N LEU A 165 19.24 6.71 -16.90
CA LEU A 165 18.66 8.01 -16.55
C LEU A 165 17.22 8.12 -17.06
N ASP A 166 16.94 7.67 -18.29
CA ASP A 166 15.59 7.63 -18.86
C ASP A 166 14.67 6.71 -18.04
N ASP A 167 15.13 5.51 -17.69
CA ASP A 167 14.41 4.55 -16.85
C ASP A 167 14.10 5.14 -15.45
N VAL A 168 15.08 5.79 -14.82
CA VAL A 168 14.92 6.45 -13.51
C VAL A 168 13.91 7.59 -13.59
N SER A 169 14.00 8.44 -14.62
CA SER A 169 13.08 9.55 -14.83
C SER A 169 11.65 9.05 -15.01
N LEU A 170 11.46 7.98 -15.79
CA LEU A 170 10.14 7.37 -16.00
C LEU A 170 9.59 6.77 -14.70
N ILE A 171 10.40 6.04 -13.93
CA ILE A 171 9.98 5.48 -12.63
C ILE A 171 9.58 6.58 -11.67
N THR A 172 10.36 7.67 -11.59
CA THR A 172 10.04 8.81 -10.71
C THR A 172 8.70 9.43 -11.08
N ARG A 173 8.44 9.66 -12.37
CA ARG A 173 7.15 10.15 -12.88
C ARG A 173 6.00 9.20 -12.55
N LEU A 174 6.21 7.88 -12.63
CA LEU A 174 5.22 6.87 -12.28
C LEU A 174 4.93 6.80 -10.77
N ASP A 175 5.92 7.07 -9.92
CA ASP A 175 5.81 7.05 -8.45
C ASP A 175 5.12 8.31 -7.88
N GLU A 176 5.31 9.46 -8.52
CA GLU A 176 4.72 10.74 -8.07
C GLU A 176 3.19 10.81 -8.28
N GLY A 177 2.63 9.77 -8.83
CA GLY A 177 1.17 9.66 -9.06
C GLY A 177 0.76 10.25 -10.41
N GLY A 178 -0.09 9.53 -11.10
CA GLY A 178 -0.50 9.81 -12.48
C GLY A 178 -1.23 11.14 -12.75
N ASP A 179 -1.36 12.05 -11.77
CA ASP A 179 -2.06 13.32 -11.92
C ASP A 179 -1.39 14.29 -12.93
N VAL A 180 -0.07 14.11 -13.15
CA VAL A 180 0.70 14.91 -14.12
C VAL A 180 0.74 14.25 -15.52
N ILE A 181 0.36 12.96 -15.63
CA ILE A 181 0.45 12.19 -16.85
C ILE A 181 -0.87 12.32 -17.65
N THR A 182 -0.81 13.01 -18.76
CA THR A 182 -1.97 13.14 -19.68
C THR A 182 -2.35 11.77 -20.21
N LYS A 183 -3.63 11.41 -20.06
CA LYS A 183 -4.21 10.18 -20.60
C LYS A 183 -5.19 10.54 -21.71
N GLU A 184 -5.10 9.83 -22.82
CA GLU A 184 -5.97 9.95 -23.99
C GLU A 184 -6.51 8.57 -24.39
N VAL A 185 -7.50 8.55 -25.28
CA VAL A 185 -7.96 7.27 -25.84
C VAL A 185 -6.96 6.85 -26.93
N ILE A 186 -6.29 5.75 -26.69
CA ILE A 186 -5.27 5.19 -27.58
C ILE A 186 -5.62 3.74 -27.92
N ASN A 187 -5.22 3.31 -29.12
CA ASN A 187 -5.33 1.93 -29.54
C ASN A 187 -4.01 1.19 -29.24
N ILE A 188 -4.03 0.23 -28.30
CA ILE A 188 -2.85 -0.57 -27.94
C ILE A 188 -2.27 -1.27 -29.18
N ALA A 189 -3.11 -1.80 -30.08
CA ALA A 189 -2.63 -2.51 -31.28
C ALA A 189 -1.76 -1.63 -32.19
N ASP A 190 -2.08 -0.35 -32.32
CA ASP A 190 -1.27 0.59 -33.11
C ASP A 190 0.06 0.89 -32.42
N VAL A 191 0.05 1.10 -31.09
CA VAL A 191 1.28 1.33 -30.32
C VAL A 191 2.21 0.12 -30.39
N VAL A 192 1.67 -1.09 -30.26
CA VAL A 192 2.46 -2.33 -30.37
C VAL A 192 3.04 -2.49 -31.76
N ARG A 193 2.28 -2.17 -32.80
CA ARG A 193 2.77 -2.22 -34.18
C ARG A 193 3.97 -1.31 -34.39
N ASP A 194 3.87 -0.05 -33.95
CA ASP A 194 4.96 0.91 -34.07
C ASP A 194 6.21 0.42 -33.30
N VAL A 195 6.05 -0.12 -32.09
CA VAL A 195 7.18 -0.68 -31.32
C VAL A 195 7.80 -1.90 -32.02
N CYS A 196 6.99 -2.76 -32.62
CA CYS A 196 7.50 -3.91 -33.36
C CYS A 196 8.29 -3.47 -34.60
N ASP A 197 7.79 -2.45 -35.31
CA ASP A 197 8.48 -1.88 -36.47
C ASP A 197 9.81 -1.24 -36.09
N ASP A 198 9.84 -0.47 -35.03
CA ASP A 198 11.07 0.16 -34.47
C ASP A 198 12.14 -0.86 -34.07
N LEU A 199 11.73 -2.01 -33.54
CA LEU A 199 12.64 -3.06 -33.06
C LEU A 199 12.94 -4.15 -34.10
N SER A 200 12.29 -4.11 -35.28
CA SER A 200 12.40 -5.14 -36.32
C SER A 200 13.82 -5.37 -36.82
N ALA A 201 14.57 -4.29 -37.07
CA ALA A 201 15.95 -4.36 -37.51
C ALA A 201 16.87 -5.01 -36.46
N MET A 202 16.73 -4.62 -35.19
CA MET A 202 17.50 -5.18 -34.08
C MET A 202 17.16 -6.66 -33.86
N ALA A 203 15.90 -7.05 -34.01
CA ALA A 203 15.46 -8.43 -33.91
C ALA A 203 16.06 -9.27 -35.04
N ALA A 204 15.97 -8.79 -36.30
CA ALA A 204 16.51 -9.47 -37.45
C ALA A 204 18.02 -9.70 -37.39
N GLU A 205 18.82 -8.71 -36.93
CA GLU A 205 20.25 -8.85 -36.68
C GLU A 205 20.59 -9.96 -35.68
N ARG A 206 19.69 -10.29 -34.76
CA ARG A 206 19.87 -11.36 -33.76
C ARG A 206 19.20 -12.68 -34.16
N GLY A 207 18.61 -12.76 -35.35
CA GLY A 207 17.86 -13.94 -35.80
C GLY A 207 16.62 -14.21 -34.94
N PHE A 208 15.97 -13.13 -34.46
CA PHE A 208 14.83 -13.20 -33.55
C PHE A 208 13.56 -12.68 -34.27
N GLU A 209 12.47 -13.40 -34.15
CA GLU A 209 11.20 -13.09 -34.78
C GLU A 209 10.25 -12.40 -33.79
N ILE A 210 9.61 -11.30 -34.21
CA ILE A 210 8.54 -10.62 -33.47
C ILE A 210 7.22 -10.87 -34.18
N VAL A 211 6.33 -11.67 -33.58
CA VAL A 211 5.02 -12.01 -34.13
C VAL A 211 3.96 -11.20 -33.41
N ASN A 212 3.46 -10.15 -34.07
CA ASN A 212 2.34 -9.36 -33.58
C ASN A 212 1.03 -9.87 -34.20
N ARG A 213 0.10 -10.35 -33.36
CA ARG A 213 -1.25 -10.83 -33.76
C ARG A 213 -2.37 -10.00 -33.13
N LEU A 214 -2.15 -8.72 -32.90
CA LEU A 214 -3.17 -7.80 -32.43
C LEU A 214 -3.92 -7.21 -33.63
N ASP A 215 -4.81 -8.02 -34.24
CA ASP A 215 -5.53 -7.66 -35.44
C ASP A 215 -6.78 -6.79 -35.22
N THR A 216 -7.24 -6.67 -33.97
CA THR A 216 -8.43 -5.91 -33.58
C THR A 216 -8.08 -4.65 -32.82
N PRO A 217 -8.82 -3.54 -33.00
CA PRO A 217 -8.61 -2.35 -32.20
C PRO A 217 -8.84 -2.61 -30.71
N LEU A 218 -7.88 -2.22 -29.89
CA LEU A 218 -7.87 -2.37 -28.45
C LEU A 218 -7.80 -0.98 -27.77
N PRO A 219 -8.91 -0.20 -27.82
CA PRO A 219 -8.92 1.15 -27.25
C PRO A 219 -8.88 1.12 -25.72
N VAL A 220 -7.99 1.92 -25.15
CA VAL A 220 -7.85 2.13 -23.69
C VAL A 220 -7.60 3.62 -23.43
N LYS A 221 -7.93 4.08 -22.21
CA LYS A 221 -7.57 5.41 -21.76
C LYS A 221 -6.17 5.36 -21.11
N GLY A 222 -5.18 5.95 -21.78
CA GLY A 222 -3.80 5.81 -21.34
C GLY A 222 -2.84 6.84 -21.92
N ASN A 223 -1.58 6.66 -21.62
CA ASN A 223 -0.48 7.45 -22.15
C ASN A 223 0.32 6.61 -23.16
N ARG A 224 0.44 7.12 -24.40
CA ARG A 224 1.09 6.40 -25.51
C ARG A 224 2.56 6.08 -25.22
N GLU A 225 3.32 7.02 -24.64
CA GLU A 225 4.75 6.84 -24.36
C GLU A 225 4.97 5.73 -23.33
N ILE A 226 4.12 5.68 -22.30
CA ILE A 226 4.23 4.65 -21.25
C ILE A 226 3.87 3.28 -21.81
N ILE A 227 2.81 3.17 -22.62
CA ILE A 227 2.44 1.89 -23.25
C ILE A 227 3.53 1.45 -24.25
N SER A 228 4.10 2.35 -25.04
CA SER A 228 5.26 2.06 -25.90
C SER A 228 6.43 1.55 -25.06
N SER A 229 6.76 2.20 -23.93
CA SER A 229 7.82 1.78 -23.03
C SER A 229 7.58 0.38 -22.43
N ILE A 230 6.32 0.02 -22.11
CA ILE A 230 5.97 -1.33 -21.63
C ILE A 230 6.41 -2.38 -22.65
N PHE A 231 5.96 -2.25 -23.92
CA PHE A 231 6.26 -3.26 -24.94
C PHE A 231 7.72 -3.24 -25.38
N THR A 232 8.35 -2.07 -25.45
CA THR A 232 9.78 -1.94 -25.70
C THR A 232 10.59 -2.71 -24.63
N ASN A 233 10.25 -2.57 -23.35
CA ASN A 233 10.93 -3.28 -22.28
C ASN A 233 10.72 -4.80 -22.37
N LEU A 234 9.50 -5.26 -22.66
CA LEU A 234 9.22 -6.69 -22.79
C LEU A 234 9.98 -7.30 -23.98
N ILE A 235 9.91 -6.68 -25.17
CA ILE A 235 10.59 -7.19 -26.37
C ILE A 235 12.11 -7.16 -26.19
N THR A 236 12.68 -6.06 -25.70
CA THR A 236 14.14 -5.98 -25.48
C THR A 236 14.64 -6.94 -24.40
N ASN A 237 13.83 -7.23 -23.38
CA ASN A 237 14.12 -8.26 -22.40
C ASN A 237 14.13 -9.66 -23.04
N ALA A 238 13.15 -10.00 -23.86
CA ALA A 238 13.12 -11.27 -24.56
C ALA A 238 14.33 -11.42 -25.50
N LEU A 239 14.64 -10.39 -26.31
CA LEU A 239 15.81 -10.36 -27.18
C LEU A 239 17.14 -10.54 -26.45
N SER A 240 17.22 -10.09 -25.20
CA SER A 240 18.49 -10.08 -24.46
C SER A 240 18.63 -11.30 -23.53
N TYR A 241 17.55 -11.80 -22.97
CA TYR A 241 17.62 -12.71 -21.82
C TYR A 241 16.87 -14.03 -21.99
N SER A 242 15.89 -14.14 -22.92
CA SER A 242 15.09 -15.36 -23.04
C SER A 242 15.91 -16.58 -23.49
N GLY A 243 16.94 -16.33 -24.31
CA GLY A 243 17.66 -17.40 -25.01
C GLY A 243 16.81 -18.08 -26.10
N GLY A 244 15.63 -17.56 -26.38
CA GLY A 244 14.73 -17.99 -27.44
C GLY A 244 15.02 -17.31 -28.76
N THR A 245 14.14 -17.55 -29.72
CA THR A 245 14.22 -17.02 -31.10
C THR A 245 12.97 -16.25 -31.52
N MET A 246 11.94 -16.20 -30.67
CA MET A 246 10.65 -15.61 -31.05
C MET A 246 9.93 -15.04 -29.83
N VAL A 247 9.23 -13.93 -30.04
CA VAL A 247 8.13 -13.46 -29.19
C VAL A 247 6.84 -13.42 -29.96
N GLU A 248 5.74 -13.67 -29.26
CA GLU A 248 4.40 -13.56 -29.79
C GLU A 248 3.56 -12.66 -28.90
N ILE A 249 2.83 -11.72 -29.52
CA ILE A 249 1.94 -10.78 -28.85
C ILE A 249 0.53 -11.04 -29.37
N ILE A 250 -0.37 -11.47 -28.47
CA ILE A 250 -1.73 -11.84 -28.85
C ILE A 250 -2.76 -11.15 -27.96
N SER A 251 -3.98 -11.00 -28.48
CA SER A 251 -5.12 -10.56 -27.71
C SER A 251 -5.64 -11.71 -26.85
N GLY A 252 -5.83 -11.45 -25.55
CA GLY A 252 -6.58 -12.32 -24.67
C GLY A 252 -8.06 -11.90 -24.59
N ASP A 253 -8.66 -12.04 -23.41
CA ASP A 253 -10.05 -11.65 -23.19
C ASP A 253 -10.25 -10.15 -23.36
N VAL A 254 -11.24 -9.78 -24.18
CA VAL A 254 -11.65 -8.40 -24.41
C VAL A 254 -13.07 -8.22 -23.92
N SER A 255 -13.25 -7.36 -22.92
CA SER A 255 -14.55 -7.01 -22.36
C SER A 255 -14.83 -5.49 -22.49
N PRO A 256 -16.05 -5.03 -22.24
CA PRO A 256 -16.34 -3.59 -22.23
C PRO A 256 -15.50 -2.78 -21.25
N GLN A 257 -15.03 -3.40 -20.15
CA GLN A 257 -14.29 -2.75 -19.07
C GLN A 257 -12.77 -2.96 -19.16
N ARG A 258 -12.32 -4.05 -19.80
CA ARG A 258 -10.90 -4.47 -19.78
C ARG A 258 -10.44 -5.05 -21.11
N VAL A 259 -9.18 -4.82 -21.40
CA VAL A 259 -8.43 -5.43 -22.50
C VAL A 259 -7.32 -6.26 -21.91
N THR A 260 -7.19 -7.51 -22.35
CA THR A 260 -6.08 -8.39 -21.99
C THR A 260 -5.15 -8.55 -23.18
N VAL A 261 -3.85 -8.35 -22.94
CA VAL A 261 -2.79 -8.61 -23.91
C VAL A 261 -1.84 -9.64 -23.32
N ILE A 262 -1.51 -10.65 -24.08
CA ILE A 262 -0.58 -11.71 -23.70
C ILE A 262 0.68 -11.54 -24.52
N PHE A 263 1.83 -11.49 -23.85
CA PHE A 263 3.16 -11.47 -24.43
C PHE A 263 3.88 -12.75 -23.99
N ARG A 264 4.41 -13.50 -24.94
CA ARG A 264 5.14 -14.73 -24.63
C ARG A 264 6.40 -14.89 -25.49
N ASP A 265 7.47 -15.41 -24.91
CA ASP A 265 8.65 -15.85 -25.62
C ASP A 265 8.76 -17.39 -25.64
N ASN A 266 9.61 -17.91 -26.50
CA ASN A 266 9.90 -19.34 -26.60
C ASN A 266 11.26 -19.71 -26.01
N GLY A 267 11.74 -18.94 -25.01
CA GLY A 267 13.03 -19.14 -24.40
C GLY A 267 13.06 -20.16 -23.28
N ALA A 268 14.04 -20.04 -22.40
CA ALA A 268 14.25 -20.95 -21.26
C ALA A 268 13.29 -20.73 -20.09
N GLY A 269 12.56 -19.58 -20.09
CA GLY A 269 11.78 -19.16 -18.92
C GLY A 269 12.66 -18.65 -17.77
N VAL A 270 12.11 -18.63 -16.56
CA VAL A 270 12.76 -18.12 -15.34
C VAL A 270 12.57 -19.13 -14.20
N GLY A 271 13.58 -19.33 -13.36
CA GLY A 271 13.44 -20.21 -12.18
C GLY A 271 12.23 -19.80 -11.32
N GLU A 272 11.50 -20.78 -10.80
CA GLU A 272 10.26 -20.53 -10.05
C GLU A 272 10.48 -19.61 -8.85
N GLU A 273 11.63 -19.73 -8.18
CA GLU A 273 12.05 -18.88 -7.06
C GLU A 273 12.22 -17.41 -7.44
N HIS A 274 12.40 -17.12 -8.73
CA HIS A 274 12.60 -15.77 -9.24
C HIS A 274 11.32 -15.10 -9.76
N ILE A 275 10.30 -15.88 -10.18
CA ILE A 275 9.08 -15.35 -10.81
C ILE A 275 8.40 -14.28 -9.96
N GLY A 276 8.32 -14.50 -8.64
CA GLY A 276 7.74 -13.53 -7.70
C GLY A 276 8.51 -12.20 -7.60
N HIS A 277 9.78 -12.21 -7.99
CA HIS A 277 10.70 -11.08 -7.78
C HIS A 277 11.08 -10.33 -9.06
N ILE A 278 10.77 -10.86 -10.26
CA ILE A 278 11.21 -10.26 -11.54
C ILE A 278 10.71 -8.83 -11.77
N PHE A 279 9.64 -8.43 -11.10
CA PHE A 279 9.09 -7.07 -11.15
C PHE A 279 9.67 -6.12 -10.09
N GLU A 280 10.56 -6.61 -9.22
CA GLU A 280 11.24 -5.75 -8.24
C GLU A 280 12.31 -4.89 -8.93
N ARG A 281 12.48 -3.67 -8.43
CA ARG A 281 13.46 -2.72 -8.98
C ARG A 281 14.88 -3.23 -8.76
N PHE A 282 15.73 -3.19 -9.78
CA PHE A 282 17.10 -3.66 -9.79
C PHE A 282 17.26 -5.18 -9.57
N TYR A 283 16.15 -5.92 -9.56
CA TYR A 283 16.23 -7.36 -9.46
C TYR A 283 16.77 -7.98 -10.76
N ARG A 284 17.61 -8.98 -10.62
CA ARG A 284 18.24 -9.71 -11.73
C ARG A 284 18.47 -11.15 -11.31
N VAL A 285 18.07 -12.09 -12.14
CA VAL A 285 18.30 -13.53 -11.92
C VAL A 285 19.81 -13.83 -11.94
N ASP A 286 20.52 -13.29 -12.92
CA ASP A 286 21.99 -13.40 -13.03
C ASP A 286 22.65 -12.01 -13.14
N LYS A 287 23.32 -11.61 -12.06
CA LYS A 287 24.00 -10.31 -11.98
C LYS A 287 25.19 -10.17 -12.92
N GLY A 288 25.87 -11.28 -13.26
CA GLY A 288 27.06 -11.28 -14.11
C GLY A 288 26.72 -11.13 -15.59
N ARG A 289 25.81 -11.96 -16.08
CA ARG A 289 25.36 -11.99 -17.49
C ARG A 289 24.60 -10.72 -17.86
N SER A 290 23.71 -10.28 -16.98
CA SER A 290 22.89 -9.08 -17.21
C SER A 290 23.71 -7.79 -17.24
N ARG A 291 24.84 -7.70 -16.51
CA ARG A 291 25.75 -6.54 -16.60
C ARG A 291 26.44 -6.44 -17.94
N ARG A 292 26.86 -7.56 -18.53
CA ARG A 292 27.50 -7.59 -19.86
C ARG A 292 26.54 -7.17 -20.97
N GLN A 293 25.26 -7.46 -20.81
CA GLN A 293 24.20 -7.15 -21.79
C GLN A 293 23.53 -5.78 -21.55
N GLY A 294 24.01 -4.97 -20.61
CA GLY A 294 23.56 -3.59 -20.41
C GLY A 294 22.22 -3.42 -19.71
N GLY A 295 21.68 -4.46 -19.10
CA GLY A 295 20.39 -4.36 -18.37
C GLY A 295 20.49 -3.48 -17.13
N THR A 296 19.47 -2.62 -16.91
CA THR A 296 19.38 -1.74 -15.72
C THR A 296 18.73 -2.44 -14.52
N GLY A 297 17.94 -3.50 -14.78
CA GLY A 297 17.08 -4.14 -13.77
C GLY A 297 15.84 -3.31 -13.43
N LEU A 298 15.54 -2.28 -14.21
CA LEU A 298 14.38 -1.41 -14.02
C LEU A 298 13.24 -1.73 -14.99
N GLY A 299 13.52 -2.36 -16.14
CA GLY A 299 12.56 -2.54 -17.23
C GLY A 299 11.26 -3.22 -16.82
N LEU A 300 11.30 -4.38 -16.13
CA LEU A 300 10.07 -5.06 -15.69
C LEU A 300 9.34 -4.31 -14.57
N SER A 301 10.03 -3.54 -13.74
CA SER A 301 9.37 -2.66 -12.77
C SER A 301 8.68 -1.47 -13.45
N ILE A 302 9.24 -0.95 -14.54
CA ILE A 302 8.57 0.04 -15.40
C ILE A 302 7.30 -0.56 -16.02
N VAL A 303 7.38 -1.79 -16.53
CA VAL A 303 6.21 -2.50 -17.06
C VAL A 303 5.10 -2.60 -16.02
N ARG A 304 5.40 -3.10 -14.82
CA ARG A 304 4.41 -3.24 -13.73
C ARG A 304 3.79 -1.91 -13.32
N ASN A 305 4.61 -0.88 -13.12
CA ASN A 305 4.13 0.43 -12.69
C ASN A 305 3.35 1.15 -13.80
N GLY A 306 3.79 1.02 -15.06
CA GLY A 306 3.08 1.54 -16.22
C GLY A 306 1.70 0.91 -16.40
N ILE A 307 1.57 -0.40 -16.22
CA ILE A 307 0.28 -1.11 -16.26
C ILE A 307 -0.61 -0.69 -15.08
N ALA A 308 -0.05 -0.56 -13.88
CA ALA A 308 -0.78 -0.09 -12.69
C ALA A 308 -1.32 1.34 -12.87
N LEU A 309 -0.56 2.24 -13.50
CA LEU A 309 -1.03 3.58 -13.87
C LEU A 309 -2.27 3.56 -14.77
N HIS A 310 -2.40 2.53 -15.61
CA HIS A 310 -3.55 2.29 -16.49
C HIS A 310 -4.65 1.44 -15.82
N HIS A 311 -4.66 1.39 -14.48
CA HIS A 311 -5.59 0.60 -13.67
C HIS A 311 -5.65 -0.89 -14.07
N GLY A 312 -4.51 -1.40 -14.55
CA GLY A 312 -4.33 -2.77 -15.00
C GLY A 312 -3.55 -3.63 -14.01
N SER A 313 -3.32 -4.87 -14.40
CA SER A 313 -2.48 -5.83 -13.68
C SER A 313 -1.61 -6.62 -14.65
N ILE A 314 -0.48 -7.13 -14.17
CA ILE A 314 0.40 -8.02 -14.90
C ILE A 314 0.75 -9.23 -14.06
N THR A 315 0.75 -10.40 -14.69
CA THR A 315 1.27 -11.66 -14.12
C THR A 315 2.30 -12.25 -15.07
N ALA A 316 3.19 -13.07 -14.51
CA ALA A 316 4.19 -13.82 -15.28
C ALA A 316 4.13 -15.29 -14.89
N GLU A 317 4.26 -16.17 -15.88
CA GLU A 317 4.29 -17.62 -15.67
C GLU A 317 5.20 -18.31 -16.71
N ASN A 318 5.84 -19.40 -16.31
CA ASN A 318 6.57 -20.24 -17.24
C ASN A 318 5.60 -21.10 -18.06
N LEU A 319 5.83 -21.17 -19.36
CA LEU A 319 5.08 -22.05 -20.24
C LEU A 319 5.59 -23.49 -20.13
N ARG A 320 4.69 -24.46 -20.16
CA ARG A 320 5.05 -25.90 -20.19
C ARG A 320 5.88 -26.28 -21.41
N SER A 321 5.69 -25.58 -22.51
CA SER A 321 6.45 -25.74 -23.76
C SER A 321 7.83 -25.08 -23.74
N GLY A 322 8.20 -24.42 -22.65
CA GLY A 322 9.35 -23.51 -22.54
C GLY A 322 8.96 -22.08 -22.89
N GLY A 323 9.67 -21.13 -22.26
CA GLY A 323 9.43 -19.69 -22.40
C GLY A 323 8.70 -19.08 -21.23
N LEU A 324 8.62 -17.76 -21.23
CA LEU A 324 7.96 -16.94 -20.21
C LEU A 324 6.76 -16.22 -20.83
N GLN A 325 5.62 -16.29 -20.18
CA GLN A 325 4.40 -15.58 -20.57
C GLN A 325 4.09 -14.46 -19.57
N PHE A 326 3.79 -13.27 -20.12
CA PHE A 326 3.23 -12.16 -19.37
C PHE A 326 1.77 -11.96 -19.81
N THR A 327 0.86 -11.94 -18.84
CA THR A 327 -0.55 -11.62 -19.06
C THR A 327 -0.83 -10.25 -18.47
N MET A 328 -1.16 -9.30 -19.31
CA MET A 328 -1.38 -7.89 -18.98
C MET A 328 -2.84 -7.53 -19.17
N THR A 329 -3.44 -6.88 -18.18
CA THR A 329 -4.79 -6.31 -18.32
C THR A 329 -4.71 -4.79 -18.27
N PHE A 330 -5.55 -4.12 -19.07
CA PHE A 330 -5.67 -2.66 -19.09
C PHE A 330 -7.14 -2.30 -18.87
N SER A 331 -7.41 -1.23 -18.12
CA SER A 331 -8.75 -0.67 -18.02
C SER A 331 -9.09 0.15 -19.28
N ARG A 332 -10.34 0.07 -19.73
CA ARG A 332 -10.84 0.92 -20.85
C ARG A 332 -11.32 2.30 -20.37
N ASN A 333 -11.58 2.45 -19.06
CA ASN A 333 -12.12 3.68 -18.45
C ASN A 333 -11.02 4.59 -17.91
#